data_e72d840af3c37f2af9fb8a15cde3b3eb
#
_entry.id   e72d840af3c37f2af9fb8a15cde3b3eb
#
_cell.length_a   1.000
_cell.length_b   1.000
_cell.length_c   1.000
_cell.angle_alpha   90.00
_cell.angle_beta   90.00
_cell.angle_gamma   90.00
#
_symmetry.space_group_name_H-M   'P 1'
#
loop_
_entity.id
_entity.type
_entity.pdbx_description
1 polymer ?
#
loop_
_entity_poly.entity_id
_entity_poly.type
_entity_poly.pdbx_seq_one_letter_code
_entity_poly.pdbx_strand_id
1 'polypeptide(L)'
;MAQKNGQSQKTCCHCDHKVTPRSSELKSGVSRRINRAIGQLNGIKAMIDEDRYCGDVLIQLAAVESAVKAISREVMQDHLDSCVVDRIQSGDTEVIGEVMDLFKRFM
;
A
#
# COMPACT_ATOMS: atom_id res chain seq x y z
N MET A 1 1.83 8.57 22.39
CA MET A 1 2.41 8.86 22.14
C MET A 1 2.77 8.79 21.65
N ALA A 2 2.84 8.48 21.69
CA ALA A 2 3.45 8.62 21.32
C ALA A 2 3.63 8.50 20.78
N GLN A 3 3.67 8.36 20.71
CA GLN A 3 4.20 8.48 20.38
C GLN A 3 4.52 8.65 20.08
N LYS A 4 4.62 8.59 20.22
CA LYS A 4 5.32 8.88 20.00
C LYS A 4 5.51 9.14 19.46
N ASN A 5 5.60 9.25 19.53
CA ASN A 5 6.20 9.60 19.05
C ASN A 5 6.48 9.84 18.46
N GLY A 6 6.72 9.91 18.46
CA GLY A 6 7.42 10.28 17.87
C GLY A 6 7.93 10.31 17.51
N GLN A 7 8.12 10.47 17.70
CA GLN A 7 8.99 10.54 17.44
C GLN A 7 9.50 10.09 16.92
N SER A 8 9.64 10.09 17.20
CA SER A 8 10.31 9.71 16.67
C SER A 8 10.39 8.83 16.25
N GLN A 9 10.11 8.91 16.42
CA GLN A 9 10.28 8.22 16.06
C GLN A 9 10.36 7.74 14.95
N LYS A 10 10.67 8.35 15.24
CA LYS A 10 11.09 8.08 13.97
C LYS A 10 11.15 6.63 13.68
N THR A 11 10.55 6.24 12.70
CA THR A 11 10.41 4.88 12.53
C THR A 11 11.39 4.29 11.65
N CYS A 12 11.65 3.11 11.90
CA CYS A 12 12.67 2.41 11.25
C CYS A 12 12.09 1.23 10.50
N CYS A 13 12.31 1.21 9.21
CA CYS A 13 11.75 0.17 8.39
C CYS A 13 12.39 -1.18 8.62
N HIS A 14 13.50 -1.23 9.35
CA HIS A 14 14.16 -2.50 9.64
C HIS A 14 14.07 -2.91 11.09
N CYS A 15 13.18 -2.27 11.86
CA CYS A 15 12.92 -2.69 13.22
C CYS A 15 11.98 -3.88 13.23
N ASP A 16 11.99 -4.66 14.31
CA ASP A 16 11.08 -5.76 14.47
C ASP A 16 9.62 -5.30 14.44
N HIS A 17 9.36 -4.17 15.09
CA HIS A 17 8.03 -3.55 15.09
C HIS A 17 8.08 -2.38 14.15
N LYS A 18 7.99 -2.68 12.87
CA LYS A 18 8.15 -1.64 11.86
C LYS A 18 6.90 -0.78 11.80
N VAL A 19 7.07 0.47 12.12
CA VAL A 19 6.00 1.44 12.07
C VAL A 19 6.43 2.56 11.15
N THR A 20 5.58 2.89 10.21
CA THR A 20 5.84 3.98 9.28
C THR A 20 4.69 4.97 9.38
N PRO A 21 4.89 6.09 10.10
CA PRO A 21 3.85 7.10 10.17
C PRO A 21 3.56 7.68 8.80
N ARG A 22 2.30 7.94 8.53
CA ARG A 22 1.87 8.50 7.26
C ARG A 22 1.09 9.76 7.52
N SER A 23 1.11 10.65 6.54
CA SER A 23 0.35 11.88 6.64
C SER A 23 -1.14 11.59 6.63
N SER A 24 -1.92 12.50 7.18
CA SER A 24 -3.37 12.31 7.18
C SER A 24 -3.93 12.34 5.77
N GLU A 25 -3.31 13.10 4.89
CA GLU A 25 -3.74 13.14 3.49
C GLU A 25 -3.53 11.80 2.81
N LEU A 26 -2.39 11.18 3.04
CA LEU A 26 -2.13 9.86 2.45
C LEU A 26 -3.12 8.83 3.02
N LYS A 27 -3.29 8.84 4.34
CA LYS A 27 -4.23 7.90 4.97
C LYS A 27 -5.62 8.05 4.40
N SER A 28 -6.07 9.30 4.27
CA SER A 28 -7.40 9.58 3.76
C SER A 28 -7.57 9.12 2.33
N GLY A 29 -6.58 9.41 1.48
CA GLY A 29 -6.64 9.02 0.08
C GLY A 29 -6.59 7.52 -0.11
N VAL A 30 -5.70 6.85 0.61
CA VAL A 30 -5.57 5.40 0.53
C VAL A 30 -6.82 4.73 1.08
N SER A 31 -7.34 5.22 2.20
CA SER A 31 -8.56 4.63 2.77
C SER A 31 -9.72 4.73 1.80
N ARG A 32 -9.86 5.85 1.11
CA ARG A 32 -10.93 6.03 0.14
C ARG A 32 -10.79 5.04 -1.01
N ARG A 33 -9.57 4.84 -1.49
CA ARG A 33 -9.31 3.87 -2.56
C ARG A 33 -9.57 2.44 -2.10
N ILE A 34 -9.19 2.14 -0.87
CA ILE A 34 -9.45 0.79 -0.32
C ILE A 34 -10.94 0.55 -0.18
N ASN A 35 -11.67 1.54 0.34
CA ASN A 35 -13.12 1.40 0.49
C ASN A 35 -13.80 1.16 -0.86
N ARG A 36 -13.32 1.85 -1.90
CA ARG A 36 -13.86 1.64 -3.23
C ARG A 36 -13.58 0.21 -3.71
N ALA A 37 -12.37 -0.28 -3.48
CA ALA A 37 -12.02 -1.64 -3.87
C ALA A 37 -12.86 -2.68 -3.12
N ILE A 38 -13.13 -2.43 -1.84
CA ILE A 38 -13.98 -3.29 -1.05
C ILE A 38 -15.39 -3.33 -1.66
N GLY A 39 -15.90 -2.16 -2.03
CA GLY A 39 -17.22 -2.12 -2.67
C GLY A 39 -17.26 -2.87 -3.99
N GLN A 40 -16.20 -2.74 -4.78
CA GLN A 40 -16.10 -3.48 -6.04
C GLN A 40 -16.05 -4.98 -5.79
N LEU A 41 -15.31 -5.41 -4.79
CA LEU A 41 -15.24 -6.84 -4.46
C LEU A 41 -16.59 -7.37 -3.99
N ASN A 42 -17.32 -6.58 -3.20
CA ASN A 42 -18.65 -6.98 -2.79
C ASN A 42 -19.58 -7.14 -4.00
N GLY A 43 -19.45 -6.23 -4.97
CA GLY A 43 -20.23 -6.35 -6.20
C GLY A 43 -19.89 -7.60 -6.98
N ILE A 44 -18.61 -7.94 -7.04
CA ILE A 44 -18.16 -9.14 -7.73
C ILE A 44 -18.69 -10.39 -7.03
N LYS A 45 -18.67 -10.37 -5.69
CA LYS A 45 -19.22 -11.49 -4.94
C LYS A 45 -20.70 -11.70 -5.28
N ALA A 46 -21.46 -10.62 -5.39
CA ALA A 46 -22.87 -10.71 -5.79
C ALA A 46 -23.01 -11.27 -7.20
N MET A 47 -22.14 -10.87 -8.11
CA MET A 47 -22.17 -11.40 -9.48
C MET A 47 -21.95 -12.91 -9.49
N ILE A 48 -21.02 -13.39 -8.67
CA ILE A 48 -20.76 -14.82 -8.57
C ILE A 48 -21.96 -15.55 -7.99
N ASP A 49 -22.54 -14.98 -6.93
CA ASP A 49 -23.71 -15.57 -6.30
C ASP A 49 -24.91 -15.66 -7.24
N GLU A 50 -24.98 -14.73 -8.20
CA GLU A 50 -26.08 -14.67 -9.18
C GLU A 50 -25.75 -15.41 -10.47
N ASP A 51 -24.64 -16.11 -10.51
CA ASP A 51 -24.21 -16.86 -11.69
C ASP A 51 -24.09 -16.00 -12.93
N ARG A 52 -23.55 -14.78 -12.75
CA ARG A 52 -23.34 -13.87 -13.87
C ARG A 52 -22.29 -14.43 -14.82
N TYR A 53 -22.34 -13.96 -16.05
CA TYR A 53 -21.42 -14.41 -17.10
C TYR A 53 -19.97 -14.22 -16.65
N CYS A 54 -19.15 -15.28 -16.80
CA CYS A 54 -17.81 -15.25 -16.25
C CYS A 54 -16.90 -14.20 -16.91
N GLY A 55 -17.16 -13.88 -18.19
CA GLY A 55 -16.41 -12.80 -18.82
C GLY A 55 -16.59 -11.47 -18.12
N ASP A 56 -17.82 -11.17 -17.71
CA ASP A 56 -18.10 -9.93 -17.00
C ASP A 56 -17.44 -9.93 -15.63
N VAL A 57 -17.46 -11.07 -14.94
CA VAL A 57 -16.81 -11.19 -13.64
C VAL A 57 -15.31 -10.95 -13.77
N LEU A 58 -14.70 -11.54 -14.79
CA LEU A 58 -13.26 -11.38 -14.99
C LEU A 58 -12.87 -9.95 -15.30
N ILE A 59 -13.70 -9.23 -16.05
CA ILE A 59 -13.44 -7.82 -16.34
C ILE A 59 -13.46 -7.01 -15.04
N GLN A 60 -14.42 -7.29 -14.17
CA GLN A 60 -14.49 -6.60 -12.90
C GLN A 60 -13.31 -6.93 -12.00
N LEU A 61 -12.86 -8.19 -12.01
CA LEU A 61 -11.68 -8.58 -11.24
C LEU A 61 -10.45 -7.87 -11.74
N ALA A 62 -10.31 -7.72 -13.07
CA ALA A 62 -9.17 -6.98 -13.62
C ALA A 62 -9.20 -5.52 -13.15
N ALA A 63 -10.38 -4.93 -13.05
CA ALA A 63 -10.50 -3.55 -12.57
C ALA A 63 -10.06 -3.44 -11.11
N VAL A 64 -10.43 -4.40 -10.28
CA VAL A 64 -10.02 -4.39 -8.88
C VAL A 64 -8.51 -4.59 -8.77
N GLU A 65 -7.96 -5.47 -9.59
CA GLU A 65 -6.53 -5.69 -9.59
C GLU A 65 -5.79 -4.39 -9.89
N SER A 66 -6.26 -3.63 -10.89
CA SER A 66 -5.67 -2.34 -11.22
C SER A 66 -5.79 -1.36 -10.08
N ALA A 67 -6.94 -1.36 -9.39
CA ALA A 67 -7.16 -0.47 -8.26
C ALA A 67 -6.20 -0.79 -7.12
N VAL A 68 -5.97 -2.07 -6.85
CA VAL A 68 -5.04 -2.47 -5.80
C VAL A 68 -3.61 -2.07 -6.16
N LYS A 69 -3.24 -2.23 -7.43
CA LYS A 69 -1.92 -1.80 -7.87
C LYS A 69 -1.71 -0.30 -7.70
N ALA A 70 -2.76 0.48 -7.95
CA ALA A 70 -2.67 1.93 -7.75
C ALA A 70 -2.44 2.26 -6.27
N ILE A 71 -3.11 1.54 -5.37
CA ILE A 71 -2.89 1.72 -3.94
C ILE A 71 -1.45 1.37 -3.59
N SER A 72 -0.95 0.27 -4.13
CA SER A 72 0.43 -0.15 -3.87
C SER A 72 1.42 0.91 -4.32
N ARG A 73 1.18 1.52 -5.48
CA ARG A 73 2.07 2.56 -5.97
C ARG A 73 2.08 3.78 -5.06
N GLU A 74 0.92 4.16 -4.53
CA GLU A 74 0.87 5.31 -3.62
C GLU A 74 1.63 5.04 -2.33
N VAL A 75 1.44 3.84 -1.77
CA VAL A 75 2.14 3.48 -0.55
C VAL A 75 3.64 3.40 -0.80
N MET A 76 4.04 2.84 -1.94
CA MET A 76 5.45 2.74 -2.28
C MET A 76 6.06 4.13 -2.48
N GLN A 77 5.34 5.05 -3.11
CA GLN A 77 5.82 6.41 -3.30
C GLN A 77 6.08 7.07 -1.96
N ASP A 78 5.16 6.93 -1.03
CA ASP A 78 5.34 7.49 0.30
C ASP A 78 6.53 6.85 1.01
N HIS A 79 6.69 5.55 0.86
CA HIS A 79 7.81 4.83 1.46
C HIS A 79 9.14 5.36 0.92
N LEU A 80 9.22 5.58 -0.40
CA LEU A 80 10.43 6.11 -1.00
C LEU A 80 10.71 7.53 -0.55
N ASP A 81 9.67 8.36 -0.49
CA ASP A 81 9.85 9.78 -0.19
C ASP A 81 10.21 10.02 1.27
N SER A 82 9.80 9.14 2.16
CA SER A 82 10.05 9.37 3.58
C SER A 82 11.06 8.38 4.13
N CYS A 83 10.66 7.15 4.35
CA CYS A 83 11.49 6.18 5.06
C CYS A 83 12.80 5.88 4.34
N VAL A 84 12.72 5.64 3.03
CA VAL A 84 13.91 5.25 2.27
C VAL A 84 14.90 6.40 2.18
N VAL A 85 14.40 7.60 1.90
CA VAL A 85 15.28 8.78 1.82
C VAL A 85 15.97 9.01 3.16
N ASP A 86 15.22 8.93 4.25
CA ASP A 86 15.81 9.14 5.58
C ASP A 86 16.92 8.14 5.88
N ARG A 87 16.71 6.89 5.54
CA ARG A 87 17.71 5.86 5.80
C ARG A 87 18.95 6.06 4.95
N ILE A 88 18.77 6.45 3.69
CA ILE A 88 19.91 6.72 2.82
C ILE A 88 20.70 7.90 3.35
N GLN A 89 20.03 8.97 3.78
CA GLN A 89 20.69 10.15 4.30
C GLN A 89 21.45 9.85 5.60
N SER A 90 21.01 8.85 6.34
CA SER A 90 21.72 8.47 7.57
C SER A 90 22.81 7.43 7.31
N GLY A 91 23.06 7.10 6.05
CA GLY A 91 24.15 6.20 5.70
C GLY A 91 23.76 4.75 5.53
N ASP A 92 22.48 4.43 5.66
CA ASP A 92 22.01 3.05 5.56
C ASP A 92 21.67 2.75 4.10
N THR A 93 22.60 2.13 3.40
CA THR A 93 22.40 1.80 1.99
C THR A 93 21.76 0.43 1.80
N GLU A 94 21.61 -0.34 2.86
CA GLU A 94 20.97 -1.65 2.76
C GLU A 94 19.47 -1.52 2.42
N VAL A 95 18.92 -0.35 2.67
CA VAL A 95 17.52 -0.09 2.35
C VAL A 95 17.25 -0.27 0.85
N ILE A 96 18.27 -0.06 0.01
CA ILE A 96 18.08 -0.20 -1.42
C ILE A 96 17.72 -1.65 -1.78
N GLY A 97 18.39 -2.62 -1.15
CA GLY A 97 18.03 -4.02 -1.36
C GLY A 97 16.62 -4.33 -0.92
N GLU A 98 16.19 -3.76 0.20
CA GLU A 98 14.82 -3.95 0.67
C GLU A 98 13.81 -3.41 -0.32
N VAL A 99 14.09 -2.23 -0.87
CA VAL A 99 13.20 -1.62 -1.86
C VAL A 99 13.11 -2.49 -3.11
N MET A 100 14.25 -3.00 -3.57
CA MET A 100 14.24 -3.85 -4.75
C MET A 100 13.43 -5.12 -4.53
N ASP A 101 13.52 -5.71 -3.33
CA ASP A 101 12.72 -6.87 -3.01
C ASP A 101 11.22 -6.55 -3.02
N LEU A 102 10.86 -5.36 -2.53
CA LEU A 102 9.47 -4.95 -2.55
C LEU A 102 8.97 -4.75 -3.98
N PHE A 103 9.79 -4.13 -4.82
CA PHE A 103 9.42 -3.93 -6.22
C PHE A 103 9.12 -5.24 -6.92
N LYS A 104 9.89 -6.28 -6.63
CA LYS A 104 9.69 -7.56 -7.27
C LYS A 104 8.30 -8.13 -7.00
N ARG A 105 7.69 -7.77 -5.89
CA ARG A 105 6.37 -8.27 -5.55
C ARG A 105 5.27 -7.63 -6.38
N PHE A 106 5.55 -6.48 -7.01
CA PHE A 106 4.56 -5.73 -7.77
C PHE A 106 4.78 -5.82 -9.28
N MET A 107 5.83 -6.49 -9.71
CA MET A 107 6.11 -6.60 -11.15
C MET A 107 5.62 -7.90 -11.76
#